data_8403aac79cbea315cbcd9f083c556dc4
#
_entry.id   8403aac79cbea315cbcd9f083c556dc4
#
_cell.length_a   1.000
_cell.length_b   1.000
_cell.length_c   1.000
_cell.angle_alpha   90.00
_cell.angle_beta   90.00
_cell.angle_gamma   90.00
#
_symmetry.space_group_name_H-M   'P 1'
#
loop_
_entity.id
_entity.type
_entity.pdbx_description
1 polymer ?
#
loop_
_entity_poly.entity_id
_entity_poly.type
_entity_poly.pdbx_seq_one_letter_code
_entity_poly.pdbx_strand_id
1 'polypeptide(L)'
;FMDRGANYIGDEWVYISDDGRHMTGIPEPIRVWEWHLESMPQYRSTLGQGDRLRLRGLKALATSIDRTTETGLVKGTSVGRQMKRVAALSKLQMHVDLEPQELFGAGVAAPQAAVDKVIFVGNHASPEITVQPMDPVEIAERMVFSLQEERQNFMSHYFKFRFAFPEARNPLIEEAEELQRTLLTRMLAGKDAYAVYHPYPVAIPALYDAIAPLL
;
A
#
# COMPACT_ATOMS: atom_id res chain seq x y z
N PHE A 1 -8.24 5.31 11.73
CA PHE A 1 -8.30 6.78 11.78
C PHE A 1 -9.70 7.28 11.42
N MET A 2 -10.29 6.89 10.30
CA MET A 2 -11.61 7.34 9.86
C MET A 2 -12.72 7.03 10.88
N ASP A 3 -12.70 5.85 11.51
CA ASP A 3 -13.60 5.50 12.61
C ASP A 3 -13.47 6.40 13.86
N ARG A 4 -12.42 7.18 13.92
CA ARG A 4 -12.12 8.14 14.99
C ARG A 4 -12.25 9.59 14.56
N GLY A 5 -12.87 9.83 13.41
CA GLY A 5 -13.20 11.16 12.91
C GLY A 5 -12.17 11.78 11.95
N ALA A 6 -11.15 11.04 11.53
CA ALA A 6 -10.25 11.50 10.48
C ALA A 6 -10.95 11.48 9.11
N ASN A 7 -10.59 12.42 8.25
CA ASN A 7 -11.02 12.43 6.87
C ASN A 7 -10.09 11.61 5.98
N TYR A 8 -10.66 10.97 4.97
CA TYR A 8 -9.92 10.26 3.94
C TYR A 8 -9.59 11.21 2.79
N ILE A 9 -8.32 11.27 2.40
CA ILE A 9 -7.85 12.08 1.28
C ILE A 9 -7.53 11.20 0.06
N GLY A 10 -6.82 10.13 0.24
CA GLY A 10 -6.40 9.17 -0.78
C GLY A 10 -5.70 7.98 -0.16
N ASP A 11 -5.43 6.95 -0.96
CA ASP A 11 -4.75 5.72 -0.53
C ASP A 11 -3.36 5.62 -1.16
N GLU A 12 -3.24 5.16 -2.40
CA GLU A 12 -1.93 4.91 -3.03
C GLU A 12 -1.27 6.21 -3.52
N TRP A 13 -2.08 7.15 -4.05
CA TRP A 13 -1.55 8.35 -4.69
C TRP A 13 -2.19 9.63 -4.17
N VAL A 14 -1.35 10.60 -3.86
CA VAL A 14 -1.74 11.97 -3.55
C VAL A 14 -0.84 12.96 -4.29
N TYR A 15 -1.41 14.07 -4.72
CA TYR A 15 -0.66 15.21 -5.23
C TYR A 15 -0.31 16.15 -4.10
N ILE A 16 0.95 16.52 -3.98
CA ILE A 16 1.42 17.53 -3.03
C ILE A 16 1.78 18.79 -3.81
N SER A 17 1.34 19.96 -3.32
CA SER A 17 1.68 21.25 -3.91
C SER A 17 3.18 21.52 -3.89
N ASP A 18 3.67 22.35 -4.79
CA ASP A 18 5.10 22.70 -4.91
C ASP A 18 5.72 23.23 -3.63
N ASP A 19 4.92 23.92 -2.81
CA ASP A 19 5.34 24.46 -1.52
C ASP A 19 5.25 23.45 -0.37
N GLY A 20 4.79 22.21 -0.66
CA GLY A 20 4.61 21.13 0.31
C GLY A 20 3.49 21.34 1.32
N ARG A 21 2.64 22.37 1.17
CA ARG A 21 1.66 22.75 2.21
C ARG A 21 0.33 22.04 2.09
N HIS A 22 -0.05 21.65 0.89
CA HIS A 22 -1.35 21.07 0.61
C HIS A 22 -1.20 19.76 -0.12
N MET A 23 -2.11 18.83 0.16
CA MET A 23 -2.27 17.61 -0.62
C MET A 23 -3.68 17.51 -1.18
N THR A 24 -3.77 16.90 -2.36
CA THR A 24 -5.03 16.58 -3.04
C THR A 24 -5.05 15.10 -3.32
N GLY A 25 -6.09 14.41 -2.88
CA GLY A 25 -6.28 12.99 -3.14
C GLY A 25 -6.73 12.70 -4.56
N ILE A 26 -6.45 11.49 -5.01
CA ILE A 26 -7.05 10.92 -6.21
C ILE A 26 -8.27 10.12 -5.73
N PRO A 27 -9.49 10.41 -6.23
CA PRO A 27 -10.66 9.61 -5.89
C PRO A 27 -10.47 8.18 -6.38
N GLU A 28 -10.31 7.26 -5.47
CA GLU A 28 -10.14 5.83 -5.75
C GLU A 28 -10.78 4.99 -4.64
N PRO A 29 -11.32 3.80 -4.96
CA PRO A 29 -11.81 2.87 -3.97
C PRO A 29 -10.67 2.34 -3.10
N ILE A 30 -10.98 2.08 -1.83
CA ILE A 30 -10.05 1.44 -0.90
C ILE A 30 -10.06 -0.06 -1.14
N ARG A 31 -8.88 -0.63 -1.36
CA ARG A 31 -8.70 -2.07 -1.51
C ARG A 31 -8.67 -2.76 -0.16
N VAL A 32 -9.73 -3.50 0.14
CA VAL A 32 -9.88 -4.23 1.40
C VAL A 32 -9.61 -5.71 1.18
N TRP A 33 -8.52 -6.20 1.74
CA TRP A 33 -8.11 -7.61 1.66
C TRP A 33 -8.86 -8.46 2.69
N GLU A 34 -8.98 -9.76 2.44
CA GLU A 34 -9.63 -10.70 3.36
C GLU A 34 -9.02 -10.66 4.78
N TRP A 35 -7.71 -10.49 4.89
CA TRP A 35 -7.04 -10.38 6.20
C TRP A 35 -7.37 -9.07 6.93
N HIS A 36 -7.65 -7.97 6.22
CA HIS A 36 -8.21 -6.76 6.83
C HIS A 36 -9.57 -7.05 7.47
N LEU A 37 -10.42 -7.80 6.76
CA LEU A 37 -11.75 -8.17 7.26
C LEU A 37 -11.70 -9.17 8.42
N GLU A 38 -10.60 -9.92 8.56
CA GLU A 38 -10.36 -10.76 9.73
C GLU A 38 -9.99 -9.92 10.96
N SER A 39 -9.18 -8.88 10.74
CA SER A 39 -8.74 -7.96 11.80
C SER A 39 -9.82 -6.95 12.18
N MET A 40 -10.73 -6.64 11.25
CA MET A 40 -11.80 -5.64 11.41
C MET A 40 -13.15 -6.22 10.97
N PRO A 41 -13.73 -7.15 11.73
CA PRO A 41 -14.91 -7.91 11.32
C PRO A 41 -16.18 -7.04 11.14
N GLN A 42 -16.23 -5.85 11.72
CA GLN A 42 -17.32 -4.90 11.55
C GLN A 42 -17.55 -4.53 10.08
N TYR A 43 -16.51 -4.44 9.28
CA TYR A 43 -16.61 -4.12 7.85
C TYR A 43 -17.10 -5.29 6.98
N ARG A 44 -17.19 -6.50 7.51
CA ARG A 44 -17.81 -7.62 6.77
C ARG A 44 -19.29 -7.37 6.47
N SER A 45 -19.96 -6.56 7.27
CA SER A 45 -21.38 -6.23 7.06
C SER A 45 -21.60 -5.32 5.86
N THR A 46 -20.61 -4.50 5.46
CA THR A 46 -20.71 -3.61 4.29
C THR A 46 -20.62 -4.36 2.97
N LEU A 47 -20.04 -5.58 2.98
CA LEU A 47 -19.85 -6.36 1.76
C LEU A 47 -21.18 -6.86 1.20
N GLY A 48 -21.33 -6.79 -0.12
CA GLY A 48 -22.39 -7.45 -0.87
C GLY A 48 -22.35 -8.98 -0.73
N GLN A 49 -23.48 -9.63 -0.93
CA GLN A 49 -23.54 -11.11 -0.86
C GLN A 49 -22.61 -11.80 -1.87
N GLY A 50 -22.52 -11.23 -3.07
CA GLY A 50 -21.61 -11.73 -4.12
C GLY A 50 -20.15 -11.74 -3.69
N ASP A 51 -19.67 -10.63 -3.11
CA ASP A 51 -18.29 -10.50 -2.65
C ASP A 51 -17.98 -11.43 -1.48
N ARG A 52 -18.92 -11.57 -0.54
CA ARG A 52 -18.78 -12.55 0.55
C ARG A 52 -18.64 -13.97 0.05
N LEU A 53 -19.44 -14.37 -0.96
CA LEU A 53 -19.36 -15.70 -1.56
C LEU A 53 -18.06 -15.87 -2.33
N ARG A 54 -17.65 -14.87 -3.12
CA ARG A 54 -16.39 -14.88 -3.86
C ARG A 54 -15.18 -15.04 -2.92
N LEU A 55 -15.07 -14.22 -1.88
CA LEU A 55 -13.98 -14.30 -0.91
C LEU A 55 -13.94 -15.65 -0.19
N ARG A 56 -15.09 -16.18 0.23
CA ARG A 56 -15.18 -17.51 0.84
C ARG A 56 -14.73 -18.62 -0.11
N GLY A 57 -15.16 -18.56 -1.37
CA GLY A 57 -14.77 -19.52 -2.40
C GLY A 57 -13.28 -19.50 -2.68
N LEU A 58 -12.69 -18.30 -2.85
CA LEU A 58 -11.25 -18.13 -3.08
C LEU A 58 -10.44 -18.63 -1.87
N LYS A 59 -10.89 -18.33 -0.65
CA LYS A 59 -10.24 -18.78 0.58
C LYS A 59 -10.28 -20.30 0.71
N ALA A 60 -11.44 -20.91 0.46
CA ALA A 60 -11.61 -22.37 0.49
C ALA A 60 -10.70 -23.04 -0.56
N LEU A 61 -10.65 -22.49 -1.79
CA LEU A 61 -9.80 -22.99 -2.86
C LEU A 61 -8.31 -22.90 -2.47
N ALA A 62 -7.83 -21.75 -2.04
CA ALA A 62 -6.43 -21.55 -1.65
C ALA A 62 -6.04 -22.50 -0.50
N THR A 63 -6.89 -22.59 0.54
CA THR A 63 -6.65 -23.48 1.70
C THR A 63 -6.62 -24.95 1.29
N SER A 64 -7.52 -25.38 0.40
CA SER A 64 -7.56 -26.76 -0.09
C SER A 64 -6.30 -27.10 -0.88
N ILE A 65 -5.86 -26.18 -1.74
CA ILE A 65 -4.62 -26.36 -2.52
C ILE A 65 -3.41 -26.41 -1.59
N ASP A 66 -3.28 -25.50 -0.62
CA ASP A 66 -2.17 -25.47 0.32
C ASP A 66 -2.09 -26.81 1.09
N ARG A 67 -3.21 -27.29 1.64
CA ARG A 67 -3.28 -28.60 2.30
C ARG A 67 -2.84 -29.76 1.41
N THR A 68 -3.34 -29.81 0.15
CA THR A 68 -3.01 -30.87 -0.78
C THR A 68 -1.53 -30.85 -1.17
N THR A 69 -0.95 -29.66 -1.32
CA THR A 69 0.47 -29.52 -1.71
C THR A 69 1.43 -29.80 -0.54
N GLU A 70 0.97 -29.71 0.71
CA GLU A 70 1.73 -30.02 1.90
C GLU A 70 1.71 -31.52 2.24
N THR A 71 0.64 -32.25 1.92
CA THR A 71 0.42 -33.65 2.28
C THR A 71 1.22 -34.68 1.46
N GLY A 72 2.21 -34.27 0.70
CA GLY A 72 3.27 -35.17 0.21
C GLY A 72 3.01 -35.86 -1.16
N LEU A 73 1.77 -36.09 -1.55
CA LEU A 73 1.44 -36.79 -2.83
C LEU A 73 1.82 -35.99 -4.09
N VAL A 74 1.81 -34.67 -4.01
CA VAL A 74 2.13 -33.77 -5.13
C VAL A 74 3.33 -32.85 -4.84
N LYS A 75 3.95 -33.00 -3.66
CA LYS A 75 5.10 -32.20 -3.25
C LYS A 75 6.27 -32.41 -4.21
N GLY A 76 6.79 -31.32 -4.79
CA GLY A 76 7.93 -31.38 -5.72
C GLY A 76 7.57 -31.74 -7.17
N THR A 77 6.32 -32.14 -7.48
CA THR A 77 5.88 -32.45 -8.83
C THR A 77 5.55 -31.17 -9.63
N SER A 78 5.49 -31.29 -10.97
CA SER A 78 5.02 -30.21 -11.85
C SER A 78 3.58 -29.78 -11.54
N VAL A 79 2.72 -30.74 -11.20
CA VAL A 79 1.34 -30.49 -10.78
C VAL A 79 1.30 -29.67 -9.48
N GLY A 80 2.08 -30.07 -8.47
CA GLY A 80 2.15 -29.30 -7.22
C GLY A 80 2.64 -27.87 -7.42
N ARG A 81 3.61 -27.64 -8.33
CA ARG A 81 4.04 -26.27 -8.68
C ARG A 81 2.94 -25.44 -9.34
N GLN A 82 2.17 -26.03 -10.24
CA GLN A 82 1.04 -25.34 -10.87
C GLN A 82 -0.07 -25.04 -9.87
N MET A 83 -0.41 -25.99 -9.00
CA MET A 83 -1.38 -25.78 -7.92
C MET A 83 -0.97 -24.64 -7.00
N LYS A 84 0.31 -24.53 -6.60
CA LYS A 84 0.81 -23.41 -5.82
C LYS A 84 0.68 -22.06 -6.54
N ARG A 85 0.88 -22.03 -7.86
CA ARG A 85 0.65 -20.81 -8.65
C ARG A 85 -0.84 -20.41 -8.63
N VAL A 86 -1.75 -21.37 -8.77
CA VAL A 86 -3.19 -21.11 -8.69
C VAL A 86 -3.56 -20.60 -7.29
N ALA A 87 -3.04 -21.21 -6.23
CA ALA A 87 -3.27 -20.72 -4.86
C ALA A 87 -2.73 -19.28 -4.67
N ALA A 88 -1.55 -18.98 -5.18
CA ALA A 88 -0.98 -17.63 -5.13
C ALA A 88 -1.84 -16.62 -5.88
N LEU A 89 -2.29 -16.93 -7.09
CA LEU A 89 -3.20 -16.10 -7.86
C LEU A 89 -4.54 -15.91 -7.16
N SER A 90 -5.09 -16.98 -6.55
CA SER A 90 -6.32 -16.89 -5.77
C SER A 90 -6.16 -15.95 -4.56
N LYS A 91 -5.01 -16.00 -3.89
CA LYS A 91 -4.68 -15.09 -2.77
C LYS A 91 -4.62 -13.62 -3.24
N LEU A 92 -4.05 -13.36 -4.41
CA LEU A 92 -4.04 -12.02 -5.02
C LEU A 92 -5.43 -11.50 -5.42
N GLN A 93 -6.42 -12.36 -5.49
CA GLN A 93 -7.82 -11.99 -5.79
C GLN A 93 -8.68 -11.86 -4.53
N MET A 94 -8.14 -12.15 -3.33
CA MET A 94 -8.88 -12.07 -2.06
C MET A 94 -8.97 -10.64 -1.53
N HIS A 95 -9.48 -9.73 -2.35
CA HIS A 95 -9.78 -8.36 -1.97
C HIS A 95 -11.11 -7.90 -2.58
N VAL A 96 -11.64 -6.83 -2.06
CA VAL A 96 -12.75 -6.05 -2.62
C VAL A 96 -12.36 -4.59 -2.62
N ASP A 97 -12.76 -3.88 -3.65
CA ASP A 97 -12.56 -2.44 -3.74
C ASP A 97 -13.89 -1.78 -3.30
N LEU A 98 -13.84 -0.94 -2.27
CA LEU A 98 -15.01 -0.28 -1.65
C LEU A 98 -14.78 1.22 -1.62
N GLU A 99 -15.84 1.97 -1.94
CA GLU A 99 -15.78 3.42 -1.80
C GLU A 99 -15.57 3.83 -0.33
N PRO A 100 -14.74 4.87 -0.05
CA PRO A 100 -14.53 5.34 1.32
C PRO A 100 -15.83 5.60 2.09
N GLN A 101 -16.86 6.08 1.40
CA GLN A 101 -18.16 6.36 1.98
C GLN A 101 -18.96 5.11 2.35
N GLU A 102 -18.72 3.99 1.64
CA GLU A 102 -19.34 2.69 1.98
C GLU A 102 -18.71 2.09 3.24
N LEU A 103 -17.43 2.36 3.47
CA LEU A 103 -16.70 1.87 4.65
C LEU A 103 -16.96 2.74 5.88
N PHE A 104 -16.89 4.07 5.74
CA PHE A 104 -16.79 4.99 6.88
C PHE A 104 -17.95 6.00 6.95
N GLY A 105 -18.89 5.92 6.01
CA GLY A 105 -20.05 6.80 5.97
C GLY A 105 -19.88 8.04 5.11
N ALA A 106 -21.00 8.71 4.86
CA ALA A 106 -21.04 9.91 4.04
C ALA A 106 -20.21 11.04 4.68
N GLY A 107 -19.47 11.79 3.81
CA GLY A 107 -18.68 12.95 4.25
C GLY A 107 -17.28 12.61 4.77
N VAL A 108 -16.87 11.35 4.81
CA VAL A 108 -15.52 10.96 5.23
C VAL A 108 -14.45 11.43 4.25
N ALA A 109 -14.75 11.47 2.95
CA ALA A 109 -13.81 11.89 1.93
C ALA A 109 -13.65 13.41 1.90
N ALA A 110 -12.41 13.88 1.95
CA ALA A 110 -12.05 15.28 1.75
C ALA A 110 -11.14 15.39 0.52
N PRO A 111 -11.38 16.33 -0.40
CA PRO A 111 -10.59 16.42 -1.62
C PRO A 111 -9.18 16.95 -1.37
N GLN A 112 -8.99 17.71 -0.29
CA GLN A 112 -7.73 18.39 0.03
C GLN A 112 -7.52 18.47 1.54
N ALA A 113 -6.24 18.49 1.95
CA ALA A 113 -5.82 18.81 3.32
C ALA A 113 -4.48 19.54 3.34
N ALA A 114 -4.16 20.17 4.48
CA ALA A 114 -2.82 20.62 4.76
C ALA A 114 -1.90 19.41 5.04
N VAL A 115 -0.61 19.58 4.72
CA VAL A 115 0.43 18.59 5.04
C VAL A 115 1.31 19.18 6.15
N ASP A 116 1.05 18.79 7.38
CA ASP A 116 1.80 19.27 8.56
C ASP A 116 2.76 18.22 9.08
N LYS A 117 2.43 16.95 8.88
CA LYS A 117 3.15 15.82 9.45
C LYS A 117 3.34 14.68 8.44
N VAL A 118 4.46 14.00 8.57
CA VAL A 118 4.79 12.82 7.74
C VAL A 118 5.13 11.64 8.64
N ILE A 119 4.48 10.52 8.41
CA ILE A 119 4.71 9.30 9.17
C ILE A 119 5.18 8.21 8.19
N PHE A 120 6.45 7.84 8.29
CA PHE A 120 7.02 6.71 7.58
C PHE A 120 6.65 5.43 8.32
N VAL A 121 5.99 4.49 7.65
CA VAL A 121 5.61 3.21 8.24
C VAL A 121 6.41 2.09 7.58
N GLY A 122 7.09 1.29 8.39
CA GLY A 122 7.93 0.19 7.91
C GLY A 122 7.79 -1.09 8.73
N ASN A 123 8.12 -2.22 8.11
CA ASN A 123 8.13 -3.52 8.79
C ASN A 123 9.50 -3.83 9.38
N HIS A 124 9.52 -4.54 10.51
CA HIS A 124 10.73 -5.09 11.09
C HIS A 124 10.48 -6.48 11.73
N ALA A 125 11.54 -7.18 12.10
CA ALA A 125 11.44 -8.50 12.69
C ALA A 125 11.14 -8.51 14.20
N SER A 126 11.26 -7.36 14.89
CA SER A 126 10.91 -7.24 16.31
C SER A 126 9.39 -7.38 16.51
N PRO A 127 8.91 -7.98 17.61
CA PRO A 127 7.48 -8.08 17.91
C PRO A 127 6.87 -6.75 18.40
N GLU A 128 7.67 -5.75 18.69
CA GLU A 128 7.23 -4.48 19.25
C GLU A 128 6.94 -3.45 18.17
N ILE A 129 5.96 -2.56 18.41
CA ILE A 129 5.76 -1.36 17.60
C ILE A 129 6.64 -0.26 18.19
N THR A 130 7.49 0.34 17.37
CA THR A 130 8.35 1.45 17.78
C THR A 130 7.99 2.72 17.04
N VAL A 131 7.99 3.85 17.74
CA VAL A 131 7.74 5.19 17.21
C VAL A 131 8.89 6.08 17.59
N GLN A 132 9.48 6.74 16.61
CA GLN A 132 10.62 7.64 16.86
C GLN A 132 10.60 8.83 15.89
N PRO A 133 11.12 10.01 16.29
CA PRO A 133 11.36 11.08 15.34
C PRO A 133 12.28 10.62 14.21
N MET A 134 12.05 11.15 13.02
CA MET A 134 12.85 10.85 11.82
C MET A 134 13.11 12.14 11.05
N ASP A 135 14.28 12.24 10.40
CA ASP A 135 14.57 13.37 9.53
C ASP A 135 13.68 13.30 8.27
N PRO A 136 12.92 14.36 7.94
CA PRO A 136 12.15 14.41 6.70
C PRO A 136 12.99 14.14 5.44
N VAL A 137 14.27 14.51 5.44
CA VAL A 137 15.20 14.22 4.31
C VAL A 137 15.42 12.73 4.18
N GLU A 138 15.57 12.00 5.29
CA GLU A 138 15.70 10.54 5.26
C GLU A 138 14.42 9.87 4.71
N ILE A 139 13.24 10.41 5.06
CA ILE A 139 11.98 9.92 4.48
C ILE A 139 11.95 10.17 2.97
N ALA A 140 12.32 11.37 2.53
CA ALA A 140 12.39 11.70 1.11
C ALA A 140 13.29 10.73 0.34
N GLU A 141 14.48 10.44 0.85
CA GLU A 141 15.42 9.48 0.25
C GLU A 141 14.82 8.08 0.11
N ARG A 142 14.15 7.59 1.15
CA ARG A 142 13.49 6.27 1.12
C ARG A 142 12.34 6.24 0.12
N MET A 143 11.55 7.31 0.04
CA MET A 143 10.44 7.44 -0.92
C MET A 143 10.92 7.43 -2.36
N VAL A 144 12.09 8.02 -2.67
CA VAL A 144 12.68 7.93 -4.02
C VAL A 144 12.85 6.48 -4.45
N PHE A 145 13.38 5.61 -3.58
CA PHE A 145 13.55 4.19 -3.91
C PHE A 145 12.22 3.45 -4.07
N SER A 146 11.20 3.77 -3.27
CA SER A 146 9.84 3.23 -3.46
C SER A 146 9.28 3.60 -4.85
N LEU A 147 9.41 4.86 -5.24
CA LEU A 147 8.99 5.33 -6.56
C LEU A 147 9.78 4.69 -7.72
N GLN A 148 11.07 4.39 -7.52
CA GLN A 148 11.87 3.68 -8.50
C GLN A 148 11.38 2.22 -8.66
N GLU A 149 11.04 1.56 -7.57
CA GLU A 149 10.50 0.18 -7.59
C GLU A 149 9.19 0.12 -8.37
N GLU A 150 8.25 1.02 -8.12
CA GLU A 150 6.99 1.10 -8.85
C GLU A 150 7.19 1.33 -10.36
N ARG A 151 8.24 2.06 -10.75
CA ARG A 151 8.55 2.34 -12.15
C ARG A 151 9.27 1.20 -12.88
N GLN A 152 9.70 0.14 -12.21
CA GLN A 152 10.52 -0.91 -12.83
C GLN A 152 9.92 -1.48 -14.12
N ASN A 153 8.62 -1.78 -14.13
CA ASN A 153 7.94 -2.30 -15.31
C ASN A 153 7.99 -1.30 -16.48
N PHE A 154 7.72 -0.04 -16.23
CA PHE A 154 7.81 1.03 -17.22
C PHE A 154 9.24 1.18 -17.73
N MET A 155 10.22 1.21 -16.83
CA MET A 155 11.64 1.34 -17.20
C MET A 155 12.13 0.16 -18.03
N SER A 156 11.64 -1.06 -17.77
CA SER A 156 11.95 -2.22 -18.63
C SER A 156 11.51 -2.01 -20.08
N HIS A 157 10.36 -1.38 -20.32
CA HIS A 157 9.90 -1.03 -21.67
C HIS A 157 10.71 0.13 -22.26
N TYR A 158 11.02 1.14 -21.45
CA TYR A 158 11.85 2.25 -21.88
C TYR A 158 13.26 1.80 -22.31
N PHE A 159 13.89 0.91 -21.57
CA PHE A 159 15.20 0.35 -21.97
C PHE A 159 15.16 -0.41 -23.30
N LYS A 160 14.11 -1.19 -23.55
CA LYS A 160 13.90 -1.85 -24.85
C LYS A 160 13.73 -0.84 -25.99
N PHE A 161 12.99 0.24 -25.74
CA PHE A 161 12.83 1.34 -26.69
C PHE A 161 14.18 2.02 -26.97
N ARG A 162 14.95 2.35 -25.94
CA ARG A 162 16.28 2.95 -26.05
C ARG A 162 17.27 2.02 -26.76
N PHE A 163 17.16 0.72 -26.56
CA PHE A 163 17.98 -0.25 -27.31
C PHE A 163 17.69 -0.19 -28.80
N ALA A 164 16.44 -0.08 -29.20
CA ALA A 164 16.04 0.03 -30.61
C ALA A 164 16.33 1.41 -31.22
N PHE A 165 16.24 2.47 -30.41
CA PHE A 165 16.37 3.87 -30.82
C PHE A 165 17.31 4.63 -29.88
N PRO A 166 18.64 4.44 -30.00
CA PRO A 166 19.60 4.97 -29.03
C PRO A 166 19.58 6.50 -28.88
N GLU A 167 19.21 7.23 -29.94
CA GLU A 167 19.17 8.70 -29.94
C GLU A 167 17.85 9.27 -29.39
N ALA A 168 16.81 8.44 -29.24
CA ALA A 168 15.50 8.89 -28.80
C ALA A 168 15.42 8.98 -27.27
N ARG A 169 16.14 9.94 -26.68
CA ARG A 169 16.18 10.18 -25.24
C ARG A 169 14.97 10.95 -24.74
N ASN A 170 14.57 10.66 -23.50
CA ASN A 170 13.60 11.44 -22.76
C ASN A 170 14.21 11.88 -21.43
N PRO A 171 14.65 13.15 -21.30
CA PRO A 171 15.31 13.65 -20.09
C PRO A 171 14.43 13.49 -18.83
N LEU A 172 13.12 13.73 -18.94
CA LEU A 172 12.21 13.59 -17.81
C LEU A 172 12.19 12.16 -17.23
N ILE A 173 12.32 11.15 -18.09
CA ILE A 173 12.39 9.75 -17.65
C ILE A 173 13.76 9.44 -17.07
N GLU A 174 14.81 9.89 -17.73
CA GLU A 174 16.21 9.56 -17.40
C GLU A 174 16.68 10.28 -16.12
N GLU A 175 16.19 11.49 -15.88
CA GLU A 175 16.54 12.34 -14.73
C GLU A 175 15.47 12.28 -13.60
N ALA A 176 14.46 11.43 -13.76
CA ALA A 176 13.31 11.40 -12.83
C ALA A 176 13.72 11.08 -11.39
N GLU A 177 14.74 10.27 -11.15
CA GLU A 177 15.21 9.97 -9.80
C GLU A 177 15.68 11.24 -9.09
N GLU A 178 16.55 12.02 -9.75
CA GLU A 178 17.08 13.26 -9.19
C GLU A 178 16.00 14.32 -9.02
N LEU A 179 15.09 14.42 -9.99
CA LEU A 179 13.92 15.30 -9.89
C LEU A 179 13.02 14.92 -8.70
N GLN A 180 12.73 13.64 -8.53
CA GLN A 180 11.94 13.14 -7.41
C GLN A 180 12.62 13.43 -6.08
N ARG A 181 13.93 13.20 -5.96
CA ARG A 181 14.75 13.51 -4.79
C ARG A 181 14.63 14.98 -4.42
N THR A 182 14.87 15.85 -5.38
CA THR A 182 14.78 17.30 -5.19
C THR A 182 13.39 17.74 -4.74
N LEU A 183 12.35 17.25 -5.42
CA LEU A 183 10.97 17.59 -5.09
C LEU A 183 10.57 17.11 -3.70
N LEU A 184 10.79 15.82 -3.40
CA LEU A 184 10.42 15.24 -2.10
C LEU A 184 11.15 15.92 -0.94
N THR A 185 12.46 16.14 -1.07
CA THR A 185 13.23 16.86 -0.04
C THR A 185 12.66 18.24 0.21
N ARG A 186 12.32 19.00 -0.84
CA ARG A 186 11.73 20.33 -0.71
C ARG A 186 10.33 20.29 -0.08
N MET A 187 9.49 19.35 -0.52
CA MET A 187 8.10 19.24 -0.07
C MET A 187 8.00 18.78 1.38
N LEU A 188 8.92 17.93 1.84
CA LEU A 188 8.94 17.44 3.21
C LEU A 188 9.74 18.33 4.17
N ALA A 189 10.51 19.28 3.67
CA ALA A 189 11.31 20.18 4.51
C ALA A 189 10.46 20.91 5.56
N GLY A 190 10.92 20.87 6.81
CA GLY A 190 10.27 21.53 7.94
C GLY A 190 8.98 20.90 8.43
N LYS A 191 8.65 19.70 7.98
CA LYS A 191 7.52 18.92 8.50
C LYS A 191 7.91 18.18 9.77
N ASP A 192 6.96 18.00 10.67
CA ASP A 192 7.10 17.02 11.74
C ASP A 192 7.13 15.62 11.14
N ALA A 193 8.20 14.87 11.40
CA ALA A 193 8.38 13.58 10.77
C ALA A 193 8.72 12.49 11.79
N TYR A 194 8.10 11.32 11.60
CA TYR A 194 8.24 10.17 12.47
C TYR A 194 8.40 8.89 11.67
N ALA A 195 9.15 7.93 12.21
CA ALA A 195 9.16 6.54 11.75
C ALA A 195 8.38 5.67 12.72
N VAL A 196 7.53 4.82 12.17
CA VAL A 196 6.79 3.80 12.88
C VAL A 196 7.17 2.44 12.31
N TYR A 197 7.84 1.62 13.11
CA TYR A 197 8.18 0.26 12.70
C TYR A 197 7.33 -0.74 13.46
N HIS A 198 6.84 -1.75 12.75
CA HIS A 198 5.95 -2.76 13.32
C HIS A 198 6.26 -4.16 12.79
N PRO A 199 5.91 -5.24 13.53
CA PRO A 199 5.96 -6.60 13.01
C PRO A 199 4.93 -6.79 11.89
N TYR A 200 5.16 -7.79 11.04
CA TYR A 200 4.15 -8.21 10.08
C TYR A 200 3.79 -9.68 10.32
N PRO A 201 2.49 -10.02 10.49
CA PRO A 201 1.33 -9.10 10.53
C PRO A 201 1.25 -8.28 11.83
N VAL A 202 0.53 -7.16 11.78
CA VAL A 202 0.26 -6.32 12.95
C VAL A 202 -1.25 -6.14 13.15
N ALA A 203 -1.69 -6.06 14.40
CA ALA A 203 -3.05 -5.68 14.72
C ALA A 203 -3.26 -4.18 14.43
N ILE A 204 -4.18 -3.84 13.52
CA ILE A 204 -4.44 -2.46 13.11
C ILE A 204 -4.81 -1.54 14.29
N PRO A 205 -5.62 -1.98 15.29
CA PRO A 205 -5.84 -1.17 16.48
C PRO A 205 -4.57 -0.82 17.26
N ALA A 206 -3.65 -1.78 17.42
CA ALA A 206 -2.39 -1.52 18.12
C ALA A 206 -1.49 -0.52 17.35
N LEU A 207 -1.47 -0.61 16.02
CA LEU A 207 -0.77 0.35 15.17
C LEU A 207 -1.41 1.75 15.29
N TYR A 208 -2.75 1.83 15.30
CA TYR A 208 -3.46 3.08 15.55
C TYR A 208 -3.08 3.69 16.89
N ASP A 209 -3.11 2.90 17.98
CA ASP A 209 -2.81 3.37 19.34
C ASP A 209 -1.38 3.91 19.45
N ALA A 210 -0.44 3.33 18.70
CA ALA A 210 0.94 3.81 18.64
C ALA A 210 1.08 5.13 17.88
N ILE A 211 0.27 5.38 16.85
CA ILE A 211 0.33 6.58 15.99
C ILE A 211 -0.53 7.72 16.57
N ALA A 212 -1.65 7.42 17.19
CA ALA A 212 -2.61 8.42 17.68
C ALA A 212 -2.00 9.54 18.54
N PRO A 213 -1.00 9.30 19.41
CA PRO A 213 -0.36 10.39 20.18
C PRO A 213 0.41 11.39 19.31
N LEU A 214 0.69 11.08 18.05
CA LEU A 214 1.39 11.97 17.11
C LEU A 214 0.44 12.93 16.39
N LEU A 215 -0.86 12.66 16.38
CA LEU A 215 -1.88 13.44 15.69
C LEU A 215 -2.44 14.52 16.59
#